data_1b994a2d322d2316b333d25f2c25d4fc
#
_entry.id   1b994a2d322d2316b333d25f2c25d4fc
#
_cell.length_a   1.000
_cell.length_b   1.000
_cell.length_c   1.000
_cell.angle_alpha   90.00
_cell.angle_beta   90.00
_cell.angle_gamma   90.00
#
_symmetry.space_group_name_H-M   'P 1'
#
loop_
_entity.id
_entity.type
_entity.pdbx_description
1 polymer ?
#
loop_
_entity_poly.entity_id
_entity_poly.type
_entity_poly.pdbx_seq_one_letter_code
_entity_poly.pdbx_strand_id
1 'polypeptide(L)'
;YMPSFNIVKESKPKETFRVSGVLNAFDLDIEKIKEHFKGNIDIEGKEWNVGLIVGGSGSGKTTIAKEVFGNHLIDYEYNSEAVIDDMPKNKGIKDITKAFTSVGFASPPSWLKPYSVLSNGEKMRCDLANCILQEKEIIIFDEFTSVVNREVAKTGSFAISKAVKKLDKKFIAVACHSDIIDWLEPDWIYYTDEQRFFFAQKNTKDRKLNWKFTGLGMKIKKEFGKYSGNITI
;
A
#
# COMPACT_ATOMS: atom_id res chain seq x y z
N TYR A 1 1.74 -20.50 7.78
CA TYR A 1 0.97 -20.43 6.51
C TYR A 1 1.78 -19.60 5.52
N MET A 2 2.49 -20.24 4.60
CA MET A 2 3.16 -19.55 3.49
C MET A 2 2.08 -19.14 2.50
N PRO A 3 1.71 -17.89 2.35
CA PRO A 3 0.73 -17.51 1.35
C PRO A 3 1.36 -17.56 -0.04
N SER A 4 1.32 -18.76 -0.63
CA SER A 4 1.51 -18.93 -2.06
C SER A 4 0.19 -18.64 -2.75
N PHE A 5 0.22 -17.92 -3.84
CA PHE A 5 -0.98 -17.63 -4.64
C PHE A 5 -0.75 -18.00 -6.10
N ASN A 6 -1.82 -18.42 -6.74
CA ASN A 6 -1.86 -18.73 -8.17
C ASN A 6 -3.22 -18.23 -8.68
N ILE A 7 -3.28 -16.98 -9.08
CA ILE A 7 -4.51 -16.29 -9.45
C ILE A 7 -4.59 -16.25 -10.97
N VAL A 8 -5.69 -16.77 -11.51
CA VAL A 8 -6.05 -16.61 -12.92
C VAL A 8 -7.23 -15.65 -12.97
N LYS A 9 -7.03 -14.47 -13.51
CA LYS A 9 -8.09 -13.51 -13.73
C LYS A 9 -8.53 -13.59 -15.19
N GLU A 10 -9.72 -14.09 -15.42
CA GLU A 10 -10.35 -14.13 -16.73
C GLU A 10 -11.32 -12.95 -16.83
N SER A 11 -11.08 -12.07 -17.80
CA SER A 11 -12.03 -11.04 -18.17
C SER A 11 -12.76 -11.48 -19.44
N LYS A 12 -14.00 -11.96 -19.28
CA LYS A 12 -14.88 -12.23 -20.41
C LYS A 12 -15.88 -11.07 -20.52
N PRO A 13 -15.64 -10.10 -21.43
CA PRO A 13 -16.64 -9.09 -21.68
C PRO A 13 -17.91 -9.74 -22.23
N LYS A 14 -19.07 -9.26 -21.81
CA LYS A 14 -20.34 -9.72 -22.41
C LYS A 14 -20.31 -9.38 -23.91
N GLU A 15 -20.70 -10.35 -24.74
CA GLU A 15 -20.83 -10.14 -26.18
C GLU A 15 -21.90 -9.08 -26.46
N THR A 16 -21.45 -7.92 -26.84
CA THR A 16 -22.29 -6.83 -27.34
C THR A 16 -21.81 -6.42 -28.73
N PHE A 17 -22.66 -5.78 -29.50
CA PHE A 17 -22.28 -5.27 -30.85
C PHE A 17 -21.01 -4.43 -30.81
N ARG A 18 -20.83 -3.60 -29.75
CA ARG A 18 -19.63 -2.76 -29.57
C ARG A 18 -18.39 -3.58 -29.24
N VAL A 19 -18.53 -4.60 -28.39
CA VAL A 19 -17.42 -5.52 -28.03
C VAL A 19 -16.99 -6.28 -29.29
N SER A 20 -17.92 -6.86 -30.03
CA SER A 20 -17.61 -7.57 -31.27
C SER A 20 -16.96 -6.64 -32.32
N GLY A 21 -17.42 -5.39 -32.42
CA GLY A 21 -16.81 -4.38 -33.27
C GLY A 21 -15.34 -4.10 -32.95
N VAL A 22 -15.01 -3.96 -31.66
CA VAL A 22 -13.62 -3.76 -31.22
C VAL A 22 -12.77 -5.00 -31.44
N LEU A 23 -13.27 -6.18 -31.10
CA LEU A 23 -12.56 -7.44 -31.32
C LEU A 23 -12.20 -7.63 -32.80
N ASN A 24 -13.15 -7.42 -33.70
CA ASN A 24 -12.92 -7.54 -35.15
C ASN A 24 -12.00 -6.45 -35.69
N ALA A 25 -12.14 -5.20 -35.21
CA ALA A 25 -11.33 -4.07 -35.71
C ALA A 25 -9.85 -4.18 -35.33
N PHE A 26 -9.54 -4.83 -34.23
CA PHE A 26 -8.19 -4.96 -33.68
C PHE A 26 -7.66 -6.40 -33.67
N ASP A 27 -8.35 -7.34 -34.29
CA ASP A 27 -8.00 -8.77 -34.34
C ASP A 27 -7.69 -9.36 -32.94
N LEU A 28 -8.54 -9.00 -31.97
CA LEU A 28 -8.40 -9.43 -30.60
C LEU A 28 -9.16 -10.73 -30.34
N ASP A 29 -8.49 -11.66 -29.65
CA ASP A 29 -9.09 -12.91 -29.20
C ASP A 29 -9.40 -12.81 -27.70
N ILE A 30 -10.67 -13.01 -27.32
CA ILE A 30 -11.13 -12.95 -25.91
C ILE A 30 -10.40 -13.97 -25.03
N GLU A 31 -10.01 -15.12 -25.60
CA GLU A 31 -9.31 -16.15 -24.83
C GLU A 31 -7.88 -15.77 -24.44
N LYS A 32 -7.31 -14.74 -25.08
CA LYS A 32 -5.96 -14.23 -24.76
C LYS A 32 -5.94 -13.21 -23.63
N ILE A 33 -7.09 -12.77 -23.11
CA ILE A 33 -7.16 -11.80 -21.99
C ILE A 33 -7.19 -12.56 -20.66
N LYS A 34 -6.20 -13.42 -20.45
CA LYS A 34 -5.99 -14.09 -19.16
C LYS A 34 -4.77 -13.50 -18.49
N GLU A 35 -4.99 -12.86 -17.34
CA GLU A 35 -3.90 -12.41 -16.49
C GLU A 35 -3.58 -13.49 -15.46
N HIS A 36 -2.34 -13.89 -15.38
CA HIS A 36 -1.86 -14.93 -14.48
C HIS A 36 -0.91 -14.31 -13.46
N PHE A 37 -1.31 -14.31 -12.19
CA PHE A 37 -0.48 -13.85 -11.07
C PHE A 37 -0.09 -15.06 -10.22
N LYS A 38 1.20 -15.34 -10.16
CA LYS A 38 1.74 -16.46 -9.37
C LYS A 38 2.88 -15.94 -8.50
N GLY A 39 2.90 -16.31 -7.25
CA GLY A 39 3.96 -15.88 -6.36
C GLY A 39 3.85 -16.44 -4.95
N ASN A 40 4.82 -16.05 -4.14
CA ASN A 40 4.86 -16.36 -2.71
C ASN A 40 5.31 -15.13 -1.94
N ILE A 41 4.60 -14.82 -0.84
CA ILE A 41 4.97 -13.77 0.11
C ILE A 41 5.37 -14.47 1.41
N ASP A 42 6.65 -14.81 1.53
CA ASP A 42 7.20 -15.58 2.65
C ASP A 42 7.44 -14.68 3.87
N ILE A 43 6.40 -14.46 4.67
CA ILE A 43 6.41 -13.66 5.91
C ILE A 43 6.16 -14.50 7.17
N GLU A 44 5.99 -15.81 7.02
CA GLU A 44 5.70 -16.69 8.15
C GLU A 44 6.89 -16.78 9.11
N GLY A 45 6.62 -16.68 10.39
CA GLY A 45 7.64 -16.72 11.44
C GLY A 45 8.60 -15.51 11.46
N LYS A 46 8.33 -14.49 10.64
CA LYS A 46 9.15 -13.28 10.56
C LYS A 46 8.47 -12.12 11.28
N GLU A 47 9.24 -11.37 12.04
CA GLU A 47 8.76 -10.12 12.66
C GLU A 47 8.77 -9.01 11.63
N TRP A 48 7.62 -8.35 11.45
CA TRP A 48 7.48 -7.21 10.56
C TRP A 48 6.31 -6.31 11.00
N ASN A 49 6.41 -5.03 10.66
CA ASN A 49 5.34 -4.06 10.86
C ASN A 49 4.87 -3.44 9.54
N VAL A 50 5.77 -3.29 8.57
CA VAL A 50 5.48 -2.61 7.31
C VAL A 50 5.77 -3.52 6.13
N GLY A 51 4.76 -3.76 5.31
CA GLY A 51 4.86 -4.45 4.05
C GLY A 51 4.56 -3.52 2.87
N LEU A 52 5.10 -3.83 1.70
CA LEU A 52 4.85 -3.09 0.47
C LEU A 52 4.60 -4.04 -0.70
N ILE A 53 3.48 -3.85 -1.38
CA ILE A 53 3.20 -4.45 -2.68
C ILE A 53 3.30 -3.33 -3.71
N VAL A 54 4.27 -3.42 -4.63
CA VAL A 54 4.56 -2.36 -5.60
C VAL A 54 4.73 -2.91 -7.01
N GLY A 55 4.36 -2.11 -8.01
CA GLY A 55 4.53 -2.40 -9.44
C GLY A 55 3.66 -1.51 -10.31
N GLY A 56 3.73 -1.69 -11.61
CA GLY A 56 3.01 -0.88 -12.59
C GLY A 56 1.49 -0.90 -12.44
N SER A 57 0.80 0.02 -13.08
CA SER A 57 -0.67 -0.02 -13.16
C SER A 57 -1.11 -1.28 -13.90
N GLY A 58 -2.14 -1.96 -13.42
CA GLY A 58 -2.62 -3.22 -14.01
C GLY A 58 -1.80 -4.47 -13.64
N SER A 59 -0.72 -4.38 -12.88
CA SER A 59 0.12 -5.53 -12.50
C SER A 59 -0.50 -6.46 -11.44
N GLY A 60 -1.78 -6.32 -11.13
CA GLY A 60 -2.50 -7.21 -10.21
C GLY A 60 -2.29 -6.95 -8.72
N LYS A 61 -1.69 -5.83 -8.32
CA LYS A 61 -1.39 -5.50 -6.92
C LYS A 61 -2.58 -5.67 -5.96
N THR A 62 -3.69 -5.01 -6.27
CA THR A 62 -4.93 -5.09 -5.47
C THR A 62 -5.48 -6.51 -5.41
N THR A 63 -5.44 -7.23 -6.54
CA THR A 63 -5.88 -8.62 -6.63
C THR A 63 -5.04 -9.53 -5.75
N ILE A 64 -3.71 -9.38 -5.81
CA ILE A 64 -2.76 -10.14 -4.97
C ILE A 64 -2.98 -9.80 -3.50
N ALA A 65 -3.12 -8.51 -3.15
CA ALA A 65 -3.37 -8.10 -1.78
C ALA A 65 -4.65 -8.72 -1.20
N LYS A 66 -5.74 -8.73 -1.97
CA LYS A 66 -7.02 -9.34 -1.60
C LYS A 66 -6.92 -10.86 -1.42
N GLU A 67 -6.26 -11.55 -2.35
CA GLU A 67 -6.12 -13.00 -2.31
C GLU A 67 -5.26 -13.47 -1.13
N VAL A 68 -4.12 -12.81 -0.92
CA VAL A 68 -3.16 -13.21 0.10
C VAL A 68 -3.61 -12.84 1.51
N PHE A 69 -4.20 -11.66 1.66
CA PHE A 69 -4.51 -11.07 2.97
C PHE A 69 -6.02 -10.92 3.23
N GLY A 70 -6.86 -11.29 2.28
CA GLY A 70 -8.32 -11.29 2.45
C GLY A 70 -8.91 -9.88 2.66
N ASN A 71 -9.92 -9.81 3.52
CA ASN A 71 -10.72 -8.60 3.75
C ASN A 71 -10.06 -7.57 4.70
N HIS A 72 -8.74 -7.46 4.70
CA HIS A 72 -8.02 -6.46 5.49
C HIS A 72 -7.84 -5.11 4.76
N LEU A 73 -8.39 -4.99 3.54
CA LEU A 73 -8.42 -3.71 2.83
C LEU A 73 -9.24 -2.68 3.60
N ILE A 74 -8.76 -1.44 3.51
CA ILE A 74 -9.47 -0.30 4.05
C ILE A 74 -10.63 0.04 3.12
N ASP A 75 -11.80 0.12 3.70
CA ASP A 75 -13.00 0.65 3.07
C ASP A 75 -13.73 1.47 4.16
N TYR A 76 -13.33 2.72 4.33
CA TYR A 76 -13.90 3.60 5.33
C TYR A 76 -15.00 4.45 4.72
N GLU A 77 -16.17 4.38 5.32
CA GLU A 77 -17.26 5.29 5.00
C GLU A 77 -17.18 6.53 5.89
N TYR A 78 -17.26 7.69 5.25
CA TYR A 78 -17.24 8.99 5.89
C TYR A 78 -18.55 9.72 5.56
N ASN A 79 -19.48 9.73 6.51
CA ASN A 79 -20.85 10.22 6.30
C ASN A 79 -21.22 11.39 7.21
N SER A 80 -20.36 11.73 8.18
CA SER A 80 -20.61 12.79 9.15
C SER A 80 -20.27 14.17 8.60
N GLU A 81 -20.87 15.21 9.16
CA GLU A 81 -20.56 16.60 8.83
C GLU A 81 -19.20 17.05 9.37
N ALA A 82 -18.63 16.31 10.32
CA ALA A 82 -17.30 16.52 10.85
C ALA A 82 -16.53 15.18 10.81
N VAL A 83 -15.39 15.14 10.13
CA VAL A 83 -14.63 13.89 9.94
C VAL A 83 -14.18 13.25 11.26
N ILE A 84 -14.04 14.02 12.32
CA ILE A 84 -13.72 13.50 13.65
C ILE A 84 -14.81 12.55 14.19
N ASP A 85 -16.06 12.76 13.80
CA ASP A 85 -17.20 11.93 14.21
C ASP A 85 -17.29 10.62 13.42
N ASP A 86 -16.58 10.50 12.30
CA ASP A 86 -16.45 9.27 11.52
C ASP A 86 -15.36 8.33 12.05
N MET A 87 -14.57 8.79 13.02
CA MET A 87 -13.55 7.94 13.64
C MET A 87 -14.17 6.82 14.49
N PRO A 88 -13.44 5.73 14.80
CA PRO A 88 -13.98 4.58 15.53
C PRO A 88 -14.64 5.00 16.84
N LYS A 89 -15.89 4.63 17.03
CA LYS A 89 -16.75 5.07 18.16
C LYS A 89 -16.26 4.65 19.54
N ASN A 90 -15.42 3.61 19.60
CA ASN A 90 -14.79 3.12 20.83
C ASN A 90 -13.50 3.90 21.21
N LYS A 91 -13.12 4.93 20.44
CA LYS A 91 -11.94 5.76 20.71
C LYS A 91 -12.34 7.11 21.29
N GLY A 92 -11.62 7.52 22.33
CA GLY A 92 -11.82 8.84 22.94
C GLY A 92 -11.21 9.97 22.09
N ILE A 93 -11.67 11.20 22.31
CA ILE A 93 -11.19 12.38 21.59
C ILE A 93 -9.67 12.56 21.67
N LYS A 94 -9.05 12.20 22.81
CA LYS A 94 -7.60 12.27 22.99
C LYS A 94 -6.86 11.29 22.07
N ASP A 95 -7.39 10.09 21.89
CA ASP A 95 -6.77 9.09 21.02
C ASP A 95 -6.91 9.49 19.56
N ILE A 96 -8.10 10.00 19.17
CA ILE A 96 -8.37 10.47 17.82
C ILE A 96 -7.45 11.64 17.45
N THR A 97 -7.39 12.67 18.29
CA THR A 97 -6.55 13.85 18.03
C THR A 97 -5.05 13.52 18.02
N LYS A 98 -4.62 12.58 18.86
CA LYS A 98 -3.26 12.06 18.85
C LYS A 98 -2.96 11.29 17.56
N ALA A 99 -3.88 10.48 17.06
CA ALA A 99 -3.73 9.77 15.79
C ALA A 99 -3.65 10.77 14.63
N PHE A 100 -4.55 11.74 14.54
CA PHE A 100 -4.51 12.81 13.55
C PHE A 100 -3.17 13.54 13.52
N THR A 101 -2.71 13.97 14.68
CA THR A 101 -1.42 14.68 14.81
C THR A 101 -0.24 13.79 14.41
N SER A 102 -0.29 12.50 14.76
CA SER A 102 0.80 11.55 14.50
C SER A 102 1.05 11.31 13.00
N VAL A 103 0.02 11.45 12.17
CA VAL A 103 0.10 11.33 10.70
C VAL A 103 0.21 12.67 9.98
N GLY A 104 0.34 13.76 10.74
CA GLY A 104 0.46 15.12 10.20
C GLY A 104 -0.87 15.76 9.79
N PHE A 105 -2.01 15.21 10.20
CA PHE A 105 -3.32 15.86 10.09
C PHE A 105 -3.51 16.79 11.30
N ALA A 106 -2.74 17.87 11.34
CA ALA A 106 -2.57 18.71 12.52
C ALA A 106 -3.37 20.03 12.49
N SER A 107 -4.40 20.14 11.63
CA SER A 107 -5.26 21.30 11.52
C SER A 107 -6.63 21.05 12.17
N PRO A 108 -6.86 21.45 13.43
CA PRO A 108 -8.15 21.24 14.10
C PRO A 108 -9.37 21.75 13.30
N PRO A 109 -9.32 22.90 12.61
CA PRO A 109 -10.44 23.34 11.77
C PRO A 109 -10.82 22.34 10.67
N SER A 110 -9.85 21.56 10.15
CA SER A 110 -10.12 20.53 9.14
C SER A 110 -10.79 19.30 9.73
N TRP A 111 -10.63 19.02 11.02
CA TRP A 111 -11.28 17.89 11.70
C TRP A 111 -12.79 18.07 11.84
N LEU A 112 -13.24 19.34 11.81
CA LEU A 112 -14.64 19.75 11.93
C LEU A 112 -15.34 19.92 10.58
N LYS A 113 -14.69 19.49 9.49
CA LYS A 113 -15.24 19.49 8.14
C LYS A 113 -15.64 18.08 7.72
N PRO A 114 -16.63 17.93 6.82
CA PRO A 114 -16.91 16.64 6.23
C PRO A 114 -15.73 16.18 5.35
N TYR A 115 -15.49 14.86 5.31
CA TYR A 115 -14.39 14.26 4.54
C TYR A 115 -14.41 14.69 3.06
N SER A 116 -15.58 14.86 2.46
CA SER A 116 -15.76 15.22 1.06
C SER A 116 -15.07 16.51 0.65
N VAL A 117 -14.99 17.50 1.55
CA VAL A 117 -14.38 18.81 1.27
C VAL A 117 -12.90 18.91 1.65
N LEU A 118 -12.32 17.87 2.23
CA LEU A 118 -10.90 17.82 2.54
C LEU A 118 -10.07 17.74 1.24
N SER A 119 -8.89 18.35 1.25
CA SER A 119 -7.89 18.15 0.19
C SER A 119 -7.42 16.70 0.15
N ASN A 120 -6.88 16.24 -0.99
CA ASN A 120 -6.39 14.87 -1.12
C ASN A 120 -5.31 14.52 -0.07
N GLY A 121 -4.48 15.48 0.29
CA GLY A 121 -3.48 15.30 1.35
C GLY A 121 -4.09 15.16 2.74
N GLU A 122 -5.14 15.92 3.05
CA GLU A 122 -5.89 15.79 4.31
C GLU A 122 -6.68 14.48 4.35
N LYS A 123 -7.32 14.08 3.25
CA LYS A 123 -8.02 12.79 3.11
C LYS A 123 -7.08 11.64 3.40
N MET A 124 -5.93 11.60 2.73
CA MET A 124 -4.93 10.55 2.96
C MET A 124 -4.50 10.50 4.44
N ARG A 125 -4.21 11.64 5.06
CA ARG A 125 -3.81 11.67 6.49
C ARG A 125 -4.95 11.25 7.41
N CYS A 126 -6.18 11.62 7.09
CA CYS A 126 -7.37 11.17 7.81
C CYS A 126 -7.50 9.65 7.75
N ASP A 127 -7.35 9.06 6.56
CA ASP A 127 -7.40 7.61 6.36
C ASP A 127 -6.28 6.90 7.12
N LEU A 128 -5.06 7.45 7.11
CA LEU A 128 -3.93 6.92 7.87
C LEU A 128 -4.18 6.96 9.39
N ALA A 129 -4.79 8.02 9.89
CA ALA A 129 -5.18 8.11 11.30
C ALA A 129 -6.24 7.07 11.66
N ASN A 130 -7.24 6.91 10.79
CA ASN A 130 -8.26 5.87 10.96
C ASN A 130 -7.62 4.47 10.98
N CYS A 131 -6.64 4.18 10.10
CA CYS A 131 -5.85 2.94 10.14
C CYS A 131 -5.22 2.68 11.52
N ILE A 132 -4.61 3.71 12.11
CA ILE A 132 -3.95 3.59 13.41
C ILE A 132 -4.96 3.27 14.52
N LEU A 133 -6.15 3.85 14.43
CA LEU A 133 -7.22 3.71 15.44
C LEU A 133 -7.95 2.37 15.37
N GLN A 134 -7.96 1.69 14.22
CA GLN A 134 -8.61 0.38 14.08
C GLN A 134 -7.95 -0.66 14.99
N GLU A 135 -8.75 -1.62 15.45
CA GLU A 135 -8.26 -2.76 16.27
C GLU A 135 -7.74 -3.93 15.42
N LYS A 136 -7.80 -3.81 14.09
CA LYS A 136 -7.28 -4.82 13.17
C LYS A 136 -5.77 -5.00 13.34
N GLU A 137 -5.34 -6.26 13.39
CA GLU A 137 -3.91 -6.61 13.45
C GLU A 137 -3.18 -6.23 12.15
N ILE A 138 -3.80 -6.51 11.01
CA ILE A 138 -3.27 -6.23 9.67
C ILE A 138 -4.18 -5.20 9.00
N ILE A 139 -3.58 -4.19 8.41
CA ILE A 139 -4.25 -3.11 7.69
C ILE A 139 -3.64 -3.00 6.30
N ILE A 140 -4.46 -3.04 5.25
CA ILE A 140 -4.01 -2.89 3.87
C ILE A 140 -4.55 -1.58 3.32
N PHE A 141 -3.65 -0.70 2.89
CA PHE A 141 -3.97 0.56 2.23
C PHE A 141 -3.71 0.45 0.74
N ASP A 142 -4.79 0.32 -0.03
CA ASP A 142 -4.70 0.28 -1.50
C ASP A 142 -4.53 1.69 -2.08
N GLU A 143 -3.96 1.78 -3.28
CA GLU A 143 -3.65 3.04 -3.95
C GLU A 143 -2.86 4.03 -3.07
N PHE A 144 -1.99 3.47 -2.20
CA PHE A 144 -1.21 4.26 -1.25
C PHE A 144 -0.38 5.32 -1.99
N THR A 145 -0.61 6.59 -1.67
CA THR A 145 0.03 7.78 -2.25
C THR A 145 -0.32 8.11 -3.70
N SER A 146 -1.26 7.43 -4.34
CA SER A 146 -1.57 7.61 -5.77
C SER A 146 -2.14 8.98 -6.11
N VAL A 147 -2.93 9.57 -5.20
CA VAL A 147 -3.69 10.81 -5.44
C VAL A 147 -3.08 12.05 -4.78
N VAL A 148 -1.89 11.95 -4.19
CA VAL A 148 -1.23 13.05 -3.49
C VAL A 148 0.10 13.43 -4.12
N ASN A 149 0.52 14.69 -3.90
CA ASN A 149 1.85 15.12 -4.34
C ASN A 149 2.97 14.40 -3.57
N ARG A 150 4.20 14.44 -4.10
CA ARG A 150 5.32 13.65 -3.57
C ARG A 150 5.77 14.09 -2.16
N GLU A 151 5.57 15.33 -1.76
CA GLU A 151 5.88 15.80 -0.41
C GLU A 151 4.89 15.25 0.62
N VAL A 152 3.60 15.26 0.30
CA VAL A 152 2.57 14.64 1.13
C VAL A 152 2.78 13.13 1.20
N ALA A 153 3.09 12.48 0.07
CA ALA A 153 3.43 11.06 0.03
C ALA A 153 4.61 10.73 0.96
N LYS A 154 5.68 11.53 0.89
CA LYS A 154 6.88 11.38 1.73
C LYS A 154 6.55 11.50 3.21
N THR A 155 5.92 12.60 3.60
CA THR A 155 5.60 12.87 5.00
C THR A 155 4.59 11.86 5.57
N GLY A 156 3.58 11.45 4.79
CA GLY A 156 2.62 10.43 5.15
C GLY A 156 3.25 9.04 5.32
N SER A 157 4.16 8.66 4.42
CA SER A 157 4.89 7.38 4.49
C SER A 157 5.76 7.29 5.74
N PHE A 158 6.54 8.32 6.06
CA PHE A 158 7.31 8.36 7.31
C PHE A 158 6.42 8.30 8.55
N ALA A 159 5.33 9.05 8.54
CA ALA A 159 4.43 9.14 9.68
C ALA A 159 3.77 7.79 9.98
N ILE A 160 3.21 7.12 8.96
CA ILE A 160 2.55 5.83 9.16
C ILE A 160 3.54 4.74 9.55
N SER A 161 4.72 4.67 8.91
CA SER A 161 5.76 3.71 9.24
C SER A 161 6.18 3.82 10.70
N LYS A 162 6.43 5.04 11.18
CA LYS A 162 6.77 5.30 12.59
C LYS A 162 5.64 4.93 13.54
N ALA A 163 4.40 5.25 13.19
CA ALA A 163 3.23 5.01 14.02
C ALA A 163 2.96 3.51 14.19
N VAL A 164 2.95 2.74 13.09
CA VAL A 164 2.65 1.30 13.16
C VAL A 164 3.76 0.51 13.87
N LYS A 165 5.03 0.87 13.66
CA LYS A 165 6.16 0.29 14.40
C LYS A 165 6.07 0.55 15.90
N LYS A 166 5.62 1.75 16.30
CA LYS A 166 5.44 2.11 17.73
C LYS A 166 4.26 1.37 18.37
N LEU A 167 3.22 1.08 17.61
CA LEU A 167 1.99 0.43 18.09
C LEU A 167 2.01 -1.08 17.89
N ASP A 168 3.10 -1.63 17.36
CA ASP A 168 3.26 -3.04 16.98
C ASP A 168 2.12 -3.55 16.07
N LYS A 169 1.69 -2.70 15.14
CA LYS A 169 0.67 -3.04 14.13
C LYS A 169 1.33 -3.43 12.81
N LYS A 170 0.61 -4.18 12.00
CA LYS A 170 1.02 -4.57 10.66
C LYS A 170 0.29 -3.73 9.61
N PHE A 171 1.06 -3.04 8.79
CA PHE A 171 0.56 -2.17 7.72
C PHE A 171 1.12 -2.61 6.38
N ILE A 172 0.26 -2.79 5.39
CA ILE A 172 0.64 -3.15 4.03
C ILE A 172 0.21 -2.02 3.10
N ALA A 173 1.18 -1.36 2.49
CA ALA A 173 0.93 -0.40 1.42
C ALA A 173 0.85 -1.13 0.08
N VAL A 174 -0.15 -0.77 -0.75
CA VAL A 174 -0.24 -1.20 -2.15
C VAL A 174 -0.08 0.05 -3.01
N ALA A 175 0.97 0.15 -3.80
CA ALA A 175 1.34 1.39 -4.48
C ALA A 175 1.87 1.18 -5.90
N CYS A 176 1.66 2.20 -6.75
CA CYS A 176 2.24 2.25 -8.10
C CYS A 176 3.64 2.88 -8.12
N HIS A 177 4.02 3.58 -7.07
CA HIS A 177 5.24 4.38 -7.01
C HIS A 177 6.28 3.74 -6.10
N SER A 178 7.46 3.48 -6.62
CA SER A 178 8.56 2.83 -5.91
C SER A 178 9.40 3.79 -5.05
N ASP A 179 9.29 5.11 -5.27
CA ASP A 179 10.00 6.13 -4.49
C ASP A 179 9.58 6.16 -3.01
N ILE A 180 8.41 5.58 -2.68
CA ILE A 180 7.96 5.45 -1.29
C ILE A 180 8.77 4.44 -0.48
N ILE A 181 9.56 3.58 -1.12
CA ILE A 181 10.39 2.57 -0.44
C ILE A 181 11.30 3.23 0.60
N ASP A 182 11.98 4.31 0.21
CA ASP A 182 12.91 5.03 1.10
C ASP A 182 12.19 5.77 2.24
N TRP A 183 10.92 6.11 2.06
CA TRP A 183 10.14 6.85 3.05
C TRP A 183 9.34 5.96 3.97
N LEU A 184 8.83 4.85 3.43
CA LEU A 184 8.04 3.88 4.17
C LEU A 184 8.92 2.92 4.97
N GLU A 185 10.16 2.67 4.49
CA GLU A 185 11.12 1.71 5.06
C GLU A 185 10.45 0.37 5.38
N PRO A 186 9.87 -0.32 4.38
CA PRO A 186 9.14 -1.54 4.59
C PRO A 186 10.07 -2.67 5.06
N ASP A 187 9.54 -3.58 5.88
CA ASP A 187 10.26 -4.78 6.31
C ASP A 187 10.29 -5.85 5.20
N TRP A 188 9.31 -5.80 4.29
CA TRP A 188 9.28 -6.64 3.10
C TRP A 188 8.64 -5.94 1.91
N ILE A 189 9.03 -6.34 0.71
CA ILE A 189 8.49 -5.85 -0.55
C ILE A 189 8.09 -7.04 -1.42
N TYR A 190 6.90 -6.98 -2.02
CA TYR A 190 6.53 -7.81 -3.16
C TYR A 190 6.44 -6.93 -4.41
N TYR A 191 7.30 -7.23 -5.39
CA TYR A 191 7.33 -6.53 -6.67
C TYR A 191 6.54 -7.32 -7.70
N THR A 192 5.39 -6.78 -8.12
CA THR A 192 4.42 -7.52 -8.94
C THR A 192 4.88 -7.72 -10.38
N ASP A 193 5.61 -6.76 -10.97
CA ASP A 193 6.04 -6.84 -12.36
C ASP A 193 7.03 -8.00 -12.60
N GLU A 194 7.84 -8.35 -11.60
CA GLU A 194 8.78 -9.48 -11.64
C GLU A 194 8.30 -10.69 -10.82
N GLN A 195 7.16 -10.57 -10.14
CA GLN A 195 6.61 -11.60 -9.24
C GLN A 195 7.63 -12.06 -8.18
N ARG A 196 8.32 -11.10 -7.55
CA ARG A 196 9.40 -11.36 -6.59
C ARG A 196 9.12 -10.78 -5.22
N PHE A 197 9.52 -11.56 -4.23
CA PHE A 197 9.45 -11.19 -2.82
C PHE A 197 10.84 -10.90 -2.25
N PHE A 198 10.93 -9.85 -1.43
CA PHE A 198 12.14 -9.44 -0.74
C PHE A 198 11.82 -9.16 0.73
N PHE A 199 12.67 -9.65 1.62
CA PHE A 199 12.60 -9.36 3.04
C PHE A 199 13.83 -8.56 3.47
N ALA A 200 13.65 -7.45 4.20
CA ALA A 200 14.73 -6.62 4.69
C ALA A 200 15.48 -7.32 5.82
N GLN A 201 16.79 -7.49 5.68
CA GLN A 201 17.64 -7.91 6.79
C GLN A 201 18.01 -6.68 7.62
N LYS A 202 17.50 -6.59 8.85
CA LYS A 202 17.91 -5.54 9.79
C LYS A 202 19.35 -5.79 10.20
N ASN A 203 20.25 -4.85 9.87
CA ASN A 203 21.60 -4.88 10.42
C ASN A 203 21.55 -4.30 11.84
N THR A 204 21.84 -5.10 12.86
CA THR A 204 21.75 -4.72 14.27
C THR A 204 22.77 -3.66 14.68
N LYS A 205 23.83 -3.41 13.89
CA LYS A 205 24.89 -2.43 14.17
C LYS A 205 24.63 -1.03 13.63
N ASP A 206 23.94 -0.94 12.50
CA ASP A 206 23.54 0.34 11.92
C ASP A 206 22.01 0.36 11.86
N ARG A 207 21.36 1.36 12.45
CA ARG A 207 19.90 1.54 12.40
C ARG A 207 19.36 1.79 10.98
N LYS A 208 20.16 1.53 9.95
CA LYS A 208 19.79 1.62 8.54
C LYS A 208 19.41 0.23 8.03
N LEU A 209 18.27 0.13 7.37
CA LEU A 209 17.84 -1.07 6.67
C LEU A 209 18.84 -1.33 5.52
N ASN A 210 19.64 -2.39 5.65
CA ASN A 210 20.46 -2.88 4.56
C ASN A 210 19.65 -3.92 3.79
N TRP A 211 19.14 -3.52 2.62
CA TRP A 211 18.55 -4.43 1.65
C TRP A 211 19.67 -5.26 1.03
N LYS A 212 19.93 -6.45 1.57
CA LYS A 212 20.81 -7.42 0.87
C LYS A 212 20.01 -8.07 -0.26
N PHE A 213 20.08 -7.47 -1.42
CA PHE A 213 19.61 -8.07 -2.65
C PHE A 213 20.70 -9.00 -3.20
N THR A 214 20.57 -10.29 -2.98
CA THR A 214 21.43 -11.27 -3.66
C THR A 214 21.12 -11.20 -5.17
N GLY A 215 21.99 -10.54 -5.92
CA GLY A 215 21.99 -10.53 -7.38
C GLY A 215 21.05 -9.57 -8.10
N LEU A 216 20.06 -8.96 -7.43
CA LEU A 216 19.05 -8.10 -8.08
C LEU A 216 19.17 -6.62 -7.74
N GLY A 217 19.94 -6.27 -6.71
CA GLY A 217 20.10 -4.88 -6.28
C GLY A 217 20.58 -3.93 -7.38
N MET A 218 21.36 -4.44 -8.36
CA MET A 218 21.77 -3.66 -9.50
C MET A 218 20.64 -3.39 -10.50
N LYS A 219 19.68 -4.33 -10.66
CA LYS A 219 18.58 -4.17 -11.62
C LYS A 219 17.52 -3.20 -11.07
N ILE A 220 17.17 -3.34 -9.79
CA ILE A 220 16.29 -2.38 -9.10
C ILE A 220 16.92 -0.99 -9.09
N LYS A 221 18.22 -0.87 -8.79
CA LYS A 221 18.94 0.41 -8.83
C LYS A 221 19.01 1.02 -10.24
N LYS A 222 19.05 0.21 -11.28
CA LYS A 222 19.10 0.63 -12.69
C LYS A 222 17.71 1.03 -13.21
N GLU A 223 16.65 0.37 -12.81
CA GLU A 223 15.28 0.68 -13.23
C GLU A 223 14.63 1.81 -12.42
N PHE A 224 14.92 1.92 -11.12
CA PHE A 224 14.38 2.94 -10.24
C PHE A 224 15.30 4.16 -10.07
N GLY A 225 16.37 4.30 -10.86
CA GLY A 225 17.28 5.43 -11.01
C GLY A 225 17.36 6.39 -9.83
N LYS A 226 18.45 6.37 -9.08
CA LYS A 226 18.82 7.33 -8.03
C LYS A 226 18.16 7.16 -6.64
N TYR A 227 18.14 5.98 -6.09
CA TYR A 227 17.97 5.87 -4.65
C TYR A 227 19.35 5.95 -3.98
N SER A 228 19.64 7.08 -3.34
CA SER A 228 20.88 7.34 -2.58
C SER A 228 20.88 6.72 -1.19
N GLY A 229 20.25 5.58 -1.02
CA GLY A 229 20.41 4.74 0.17
C GLY A 229 21.61 3.83 -0.05
N ASN A 230 22.60 3.83 0.83
CA ASN A 230 23.79 2.99 0.76
C ASN A 230 23.41 1.52 0.61
N ILE A 231 23.29 1.06 -0.63
CA ILE A 231 23.24 -0.35 -0.97
C ILE A 231 24.70 -0.79 -1.05
N THR A 232 25.20 -1.35 0.04
CA THR A 232 26.50 -2.03 0.02
C THR A 232 26.27 -3.38 -0.60
N ILE A 233 26.93 -3.64 -1.72
CA ILE A 233 26.97 -4.91 -2.45
C ILE A 233 27.66 -5.97 -1.61
#